data_cac4e6e0d9378f428e24493655d78e06
#
_entry.id   cac4e6e0d9378f428e24493655d78e06
#
_cell.length_a   1.000
_cell.length_b   1.000
_cell.length_c   1.000
_cell.angle_alpha   90.00
_cell.angle_beta   90.00
_cell.angle_gamma   90.00
#
_symmetry.space_group_name_H-M   'P 1'
#
loop_
_entity.id
_entity.type
_entity.pdbx_description
1 polymer ?
#
loop_
_entity_poly.entity_id
_entity_poly.type
_entity_poly.pdbx_seq_one_letter_code
_entity_poly.pdbx_strand_id
1 'polypeptide(L)'
;MKIGIVLGTSEPEVVWNAFRFGVRALTADHMVKVFLMNSGVELEEIHDNKFKVEEQVTAFTQKNGEIFACGTCLKSRHKEGSAVCPLHTIDDLLTLVEESDKILTFG
;
A
#
# COMPACT_ATOMS: atom_id res chain seq x y z
N MET A 1 -1.55 17.56 3.12
CA MET A 1 -1.95 16.78 4.30
C MET A 1 -1.32 15.41 4.29
N LYS A 2 -1.43 14.68 5.39
CA LYS A 2 -0.96 13.30 5.50
C LYS A 2 -2.12 12.35 5.25
N ILE A 3 -1.99 11.50 4.23
CA ILE A 3 -3.04 10.55 3.83
C ILE A 3 -2.56 9.14 4.09
N GLY A 4 -3.34 8.37 4.82
CA GLY A 4 -3.12 6.95 5.02
C GLY A 4 -4.07 6.13 4.14
N ILE A 5 -3.54 5.10 3.51
CA ILE A 5 -4.34 4.16 2.71
C ILE A 5 -4.17 2.78 3.33
N VAL A 6 -5.28 2.13 3.66
CA VAL A 6 -5.26 0.74 4.11
C VAL A 6 -5.79 -0.12 2.97
N LEU A 7 -4.93 -1.02 2.47
CA LEU A 7 -5.24 -1.87 1.32
C LEU A 7 -5.35 -3.32 1.77
N GLY A 8 -6.55 -3.87 1.75
CA GLY A 8 -6.85 -5.20 2.29
C GLY A 8 -7.16 -6.26 1.25
N THR A 9 -6.74 -6.07 0.01
CA THR A 9 -7.03 -7.01 -1.08
C THR A 9 -5.87 -7.07 -2.07
N SER A 10 -5.81 -8.16 -2.84
CA SER A 10 -4.91 -8.31 -3.98
C SER A 10 -5.67 -8.28 -5.31
N GLU A 11 -6.94 -7.86 -5.31
CA GLU A 11 -7.73 -7.75 -6.53
C GLU A 11 -7.13 -6.65 -7.42
N PRO A 12 -6.69 -6.97 -8.67
CA PRO A 12 -5.88 -6.05 -9.47
C PRO A 12 -6.50 -4.68 -9.72
N GLU A 13 -7.78 -4.59 -10.02
CA GLU A 13 -8.42 -3.30 -10.29
C GLU A 13 -8.46 -2.42 -9.05
N VAL A 14 -8.79 -2.99 -7.89
CA VAL A 14 -8.85 -2.26 -6.62
C VAL A 14 -7.47 -1.75 -6.25
N VAL A 15 -6.46 -2.61 -6.35
CA VAL A 15 -5.07 -2.27 -6.03
C VAL A 15 -4.56 -1.17 -6.97
N TRP A 16 -4.84 -1.31 -8.26
CA TRP A 16 -4.46 -0.33 -9.28
C TRP A 16 -5.05 1.05 -8.97
N ASN A 17 -6.33 1.10 -8.61
CA ASN A 17 -7.00 2.36 -8.26
C ASN A 17 -6.45 2.96 -6.97
N ALA A 18 -6.14 2.15 -5.96
CA ALA A 18 -5.57 2.63 -4.72
C ALA A 18 -4.23 3.34 -4.97
N PHE A 19 -3.35 2.74 -5.75
CA PHE A 19 -2.05 3.34 -6.07
C PHE A 19 -2.16 4.52 -7.05
N ARG A 20 -3.10 4.48 -7.99
CA ARG A 20 -3.39 5.65 -8.85
C ARG A 20 -3.76 6.85 -8.00
N PHE A 21 -4.66 6.65 -7.03
CA PHE A 21 -5.03 7.71 -6.11
C PHE A 21 -3.81 8.20 -5.31
N GLY A 22 -3.01 7.28 -4.82
CA GLY A 22 -1.79 7.62 -4.08
C GLY A 22 -0.83 8.47 -4.91
N VAL A 23 -0.59 8.10 -6.16
CA VAL A 23 0.24 8.87 -7.09
C VAL A 23 -0.32 10.27 -7.30
N ARG A 24 -1.64 10.38 -7.51
CA ARG A 24 -2.28 11.69 -7.70
C ARG A 24 -2.16 12.57 -6.46
N ALA A 25 -2.32 11.98 -5.28
CA ALA A 25 -2.19 12.73 -4.03
C ALA A 25 -0.74 13.21 -3.82
N LEU A 26 0.25 12.35 -4.11
CA LEU A 26 1.66 12.75 -4.06
C LEU A 26 1.97 13.88 -5.04
N THR A 27 1.40 13.82 -6.25
CA THR A 27 1.56 14.86 -7.27
C THR A 27 0.98 16.19 -6.79
N ALA A 28 -0.05 16.15 -5.94
CA ALA A 28 -0.66 17.33 -5.34
C ALA A 28 0.04 17.78 -4.03
N ASP A 29 1.25 17.27 -3.79
CA ASP A 29 2.12 17.63 -2.66
C ASP A 29 1.61 17.16 -1.29
N HIS A 30 0.79 16.09 -1.27
CA HIS A 30 0.41 15.42 -0.03
C HIS A 30 1.42 14.32 0.30
N MET A 31 1.49 13.94 1.57
CA MET A 31 2.25 12.77 2.01
C MET A 31 1.31 11.56 2.02
N VAL A 32 1.76 10.43 1.49
CA VAL A 32 0.92 9.22 1.40
C VAL A 32 1.68 8.01 1.90
N LYS A 33 1.04 7.24 2.77
CA LYS A 33 1.52 5.95 3.26
C LYS A 33 0.45 4.90 3.00
N VAL A 34 0.85 3.75 2.48
CA VAL A 34 -0.04 2.61 2.24
C VAL A 34 0.33 1.49 3.20
N PHE A 35 -0.65 0.98 3.94
CA PHE A 35 -0.49 -0.18 4.79
C PHE A 35 -1.22 -1.37 4.16
N LEU A 36 -0.48 -2.42 3.82
CA LEU A 36 -1.01 -3.62 3.20
C LEU A 36 -1.44 -4.62 4.27
N MET A 37 -2.68 -5.10 4.16
CA MET A 37 -3.25 -6.10 5.06
C MET A 37 -3.89 -7.23 4.25
N ASN A 38 -4.15 -8.35 4.91
CA ASN A 38 -4.82 -9.48 4.26
C ASN A 38 -4.07 -9.84 2.98
N SER A 39 -4.78 -10.16 1.89
CA SER A 39 -4.13 -10.48 0.63
C SER A 39 -3.41 -9.30 -0.02
N GLY A 40 -3.60 -8.07 0.49
CA GLY A 40 -2.84 -6.92 0.02
C GLY A 40 -1.34 -7.06 0.18
N VAL A 41 -0.88 -7.90 1.13
CA VAL A 41 0.56 -8.17 1.31
C VAL A 41 1.16 -8.95 0.13
N GLU A 42 0.34 -9.47 -0.78
CA GLU A 42 0.78 -10.16 -2.00
C GLU A 42 0.96 -9.19 -3.18
N LEU A 43 1.09 -7.91 -2.89
CA LEU A 43 1.19 -6.84 -3.90
C LEU A 43 2.17 -7.15 -5.03
N GLU A 44 3.37 -7.64 -4.69
CA GLU A 44 4.41 -7.87 -5.67
C GLU A 44 4.16 -9.08 -6.57
N GLU A 45 3.16 -9.90 -6.23
CA GLU A 45 2.78 -11.09 -7.02
C GLU A 45 1.64 -10.81 -7.99
N ILE A 46 1.12 -9.57 -8.02
CA ILE A 46 0.02 -9.23 -8.92
C ILE A 46 0.54 -9.01 -10.32
N HIS A 47 0.05 -9.81 -11.26
CA HIS A 47 0.37 -9.68 -12.68
C HIS A 47 -0.94 -9.67 -13.45
N ASP A 48 -1.30 -8.52 -14.00
CA ASP A 48 -2.53 -8.35 -14.74
C ASP A 48 -2.25 -7.62 -16.06
N ASN A 49 -2.87 -8.08 -17.16
CA ASN A 49 -2.64 -7.51 -18.48
C ASN A 49 -3.32 -6.16 -18.65
N LYS A 50 -4.42 -5.92 -17.95
CA LYS A 50 -5.21 -4.70 -18.08
C LYS A 50 -4.83 -3.68 -17.01
N PHE A 51 -4.80 -4.10 -15.75
CA PHE A 51 -4.49 -3.22 -14.63
C PHE A 51 -3.02 -3.39 -14.25
N LYS A 52 -2.18 -2.50 -14.77
CA LYS A 52 -0.73 -2.55 -14.61
C LYS A 52 -0.33 -2.04 -13.22
N VAL A 53 -0.55 -2.88 -12.21
CA VAL A 53 -0.32 -2.55 -10.81
C VAL A 53 1.14 -2.14 -10.57
N GLU A 54 2.09 -2.90 -11.10
CA GLU A 54 3.53 -2.63 -10.89
C GLU A 54 3.96 -1.26 -11.41
N GLU A 55 3.36 -0.76 -12.49
CA GLU A 55 3.66 0.58 -12.99
C GLU A 55 3.21 1.65 -12.00
N GLN A 56 2.03 1.47 -11.38
CA GLN A 56 1.51 2.41 -10.40
C GLN A 56 2.32 2.35 -9.09
N VAL A 57 2.71 1.16 -8.66
CA VAL A 57 3.55 1.00 -7.47
C VAL A 57 4.90 1.67 -7.67
N THR A 58 5.52 1.49 -8.83
CA THR A 58 6.79 2.13 -9.17
C THR A 58 6.66 3.66 -9.15
N ALA A 59 5.63 4.20 -9.78
CA ALA A 59 5.38 5.64 -9.79
C ALA A 59 5.17 6.18 -8.37
N PHE A 60 4.44 5.41 -7.55
CA PHE A 60 4.18 5.78 -6.16
C PHE A 60 5.46 5.87 -5.34
N THR A 61 6.33 4.85 -5.43
CA THR A 61 7.59 4.84 -4.67
C THR A 61 8.58 5.87 -5.19
N GLN A 62 8.61 6.12 -6.49
CA GLN A 62 9.47 7.15 -7.08
C GLN A 62 9.09 8.56 -6.63
N LYS A 63 7.86 8.77 -6.23
CA LYS A 63 7.37 10.05 -5.68
C LYS A 63 7.43 10.10 -4.16
N ASN A 64 8.18 9.20 -3.55
CA ASN A 64 8.38 9.11 -2.09
C ASN A 64 7.16 8.64 -1.31
N GLY A 65 6.25 7.93 -1.95
CA GLY A 65 5.20 7.19 -1.25
C GLY A 65 5.81 6.04 -0.47
N GLU A 66 5.29 5.75 0.71
CA GLU A 66 5.78 4.67 1.56
C GLU A 66 4.78 3.54 1.62
N ILE A 67 5.29 2.31 1.61
CA ILE A 67 4.48 1.08 1.66
C ILE A 67 4.93 0.26 2.86
N PHE A 68 3.96 -0.18 3.67
CA PHE A 68 4.19 -1.04 4.83
C PHE A 68 3.36 -2.30 4.69
N ALA A 69 3.94 -3.47 4.95
CA ALA A 69 3.24 -4.74 4.85
C ALA A 69 3.01 -5.35 6.25
N CYS A 70 1.78 -5.76 6.53
CA CYS A 70 1.43 -6.39 7.80
C CYS A 70 2.22 -7.68 8.01
N GLY A 71 3.05 -7.72 9.05
CA GLY A 71 3.91 -8.89 9.34
C GLY A 71 3.13 -10.15 9.63
N THR A 72 2.01 -10.05 10.37
CA THR A 72 1.15 -11.20 10.66
C THR A 72 0.56 -11.78 9.38
N CYS A 73 0.08 -10.92 8.47
CA CYS A 73 -0.49 -11.36 7.19
C CYS A 73 0.56 -12.00 6.29
N LEU A 74 1.79 -11.47 6.31
CA LEU A 74 2.92 -12.08 5.59
C LEU A 74 3.23 -13.47 6.14
N LYS A 75 3.35 -13.59 7.45
CA LYS A 75 3.69 -14.86 8.11
C LYS A 75 2.62 -15.93 7.89
N SER A 76 1.35 -15.56 7.90
CA SER A 76 0.26 -16.51 7.65
C SER A 76 0.31 -17.06 6.22
N ARG A 77 1.04 -16.41 5.32
CA ARG A 77 1.23 -16.81 3.92
C ARG A 77 2.63 -17.33 3.65
N HIS A 78 3.43 -17.56 4.71
CA HIS A 78 4.83 -18.00 4.61
C HIS A 78 5.67 -17.06 3.76
N LYS A 79 5.48 -15.74 3.92
CA LYS A 79 6.18 -14.71 3.16
C LYS A 79 7.00 -13.82 4.08
N GLU A 80 7.98 -13.17 3.49
CA GLU A 80 8.82 -12.18 4.16
C GLU A 80 8.57 -10.80 3.54
N GLY A 81 8.94 -9.75 4.27
CA GLY A 81 8.94 -8.41 3.72
C GLY A 81 10.02 -8.25 2.66
N SER A 82 9.91 -7.20 1.86
CA SER A 82 10.85 -6.87 0.79
C SER A 82 11.26 -5.40 0.90
N ALA A 83 12.18 -4.98 0.02
CA ALA A 83 12.58 -3.57 -0.06
C ALA A 83 11.40 -2.66 -0.42
N VAL A 84 10.48 -3.14 -1.29
CA VAL A 84 9.30 -2.39 -1.71
C VAL A 84 8.21 -2.44 -0.65
N CYS A 85 8.03 -3.61 -0.02
CA CYS A 85 6.98 -3.86 0.98
C CYS A 85 7.60 -4.35 2.28
N PRO A 86 8.28 -3.46 3.04
CA PRO A 86 8.93 -3.88 4.29
C PRO A 86 7.91 -4.31 5.32
N LEU A 87 8.29 -5.31 6.12
CA LEU A 87 7.45 -5.86 7.18
C LEU A 87 7.29 -4.86 8.32
N HIS A 88 6.04 -4.62 8.72
CA HIS A 88 5.67 -3.76 9.82
C HIS A 88 4.66 -4.44 10.74
N THR A 89 4.34 -3.82 11.86
CA THR A 89 3.46 -4.39 12.88
C THR A 89 2.12 -3.68 12.91
N ILE A 90 1.17 -4.24 13.67
CA ILE A 90 -0.12 -3.59 13.89
C ILE A 90 0.05 -2.26 14.65
N ASP A 91 1.11 -2.14 15.46
CA ASP A 91 1.42 -0.87 16.13
C ASP A 91 1.80 0.21 15.11
N ASP A 92 2.46 -0.18 14.02
CA ASP A 92 2.79 0.74 12.93
C ASP A 92 1.53 1.20 12.21
N LEU A 93 0.52 0.33 12.07
CA LEU A 93 -0.76 0.72 11.53
C LEU A 93 -1.45 1.73 12.43
N LEU A 94 -1.43 1.51 13.74
CA LEU A 94 -2.01 2.46 14.70
C LEU A 94 -1.32 3.82 14.57
N THR A 95 0.00 3.84 14.50
CA THR A 95 0.76 5.07 14.33
C THR A 95 0.36 5.79 13.03
N LEU A 96 0.21 5.05 11.94
CA LEU A 96 -0.23 5.60 10.66
C LEU A 96 -1.60 6.27 10.80
N VAL A 97 -2.53 5.62 11.49
CA VAL A 97 -3.87 6.16 11.72
C VAL A 97 -3.81 7.42 12.57
N GLU A 98 -3.01 7.40 13.64
CA GLU A 98 -2.89 8.55 14.56
C GLU A 98 -2.27 9.77 13.86
N GLU A 99 -1.31 9.54 12.96
CA GLU A 99 -0.57 10.63 12.31
C GLU A 99 -1.23 11.13 11.02
N SER A 100 -2.19 10.40 10.48
CA SER A 100 -2.83 10.78 9.22
C SER A 100 -3.97 11.76 9.43
N ASP A 101 -4.08 12.72 8.51
CA ASP A 101 -5.22 13.66 8.50
C ASP A 101 -6.47 12.98 7.93
N LYS A 102 -6.29 12.10 6.96
CA LYS A 102 -7.37 11.31 6.33
C LYS A 102 -6.91 9.88 6.12
N ILE A 103 -7.85 8.95 6.28
CA ILE A 103 -7.63 7.53 6.03
C ILE A 103 -8.63 7.06 4.99
N LEU A 104 -8.12 6.36 3.97
CA LEU A 104 -8.97 5.68 2.99
C LEU A 104 -8.70 4.17 3.09
N THR A 105 -9.74 3.37 2.91
CA THR A 105 -9.62 1.92 2.90
C THR A 105 -10.06 1.38 1.55
N PHE A 106 -9.31 0.40 1.04
CA PHE A 106 -9.62 -0.29 -0.21
C PHE A 106 -9.64 -1.80 0.06
N GLY A 107 -10.73 -2.44 -0.28
CA GLY A 107 -10.90 -3.87 -0.05
C GLY A 107 -11.35 -4.20 1.35
#